data_b048dae54f7738baa6e7e9e87885ece7
#
_entry.id   b048dae54f7738baa6e7e9e87885ece7
#
_cell.length_a   1.000
_cell.length_b   1.000
_cell.length_c   1.000
_cell.angle_alpha   90.00
_cell.angle_beta   90.00
_cell.angle_gamma   90.00
#
_symmetry.space_group_name_H-M   'P 1'
#
loop_
_entity.id
_entity.type
_entity.pdbx_description
1 polymer ?
#
loop_
_entity_poly.entity_id
_entity_poly.type
_entity_poly.pdbx_seq_one_letter_code
_entity_poly.pdbx_strand_id
1 'polypeptide(L)'
;MKKVFLGIILIVSIGILSGCMVTENYDEYERKQFHSTDEISEIIAKDSSTNYSLQVSDTEEILVEYSDSMTDPRYDIDVEDGVLKIEKNKGTVGVEENSVVITLPSKEYKNISIDTSNGDIVFENVLSDKYKCFVENGDITGTLNGNEKDYLIVVKAKNGDSNITDNVIESSKSIEFNVENGNVNIEFSE
;
A
#
# COMPACT_ATOMS: atom_id res chain seq x y z
N MET A 1 11.39 -84.81 15.80
CA MET A 1 10.43 -84.23 14.86
C MET A 1 10.75 -82.72 14.84
N LYS A 2 11.52 -82.28 13.82
CA LYS A 2 11.88 -80.83 13.65
C LYS A 2 10.90 -80.23 12.68
N LYS A 3 10.12 -79.24 13.15
CA LYS A 3 9.23 -78.49 12.27
C LYS A 3 10.05 -77.37 11.60
N VAL A 4 10.15 -77.41 10.27
CA VAL A 4 10.72 -76.37 9.45
C VAL A 4 9.65 -75.34 9.16
N PHE A 5 9.81 -74.13 9.63
CA PHE A 5 8.97 -72.98 9.26
C PHE A 5 9.51 -72.37 7.97
N LEU A 6 8.74 -72.46 6.91
CA LEU A 6 9.03 -71.85 5.64
C LEU A 6 8.49 -70.40 5.69
N GLY A 7 9.39 -69.42 5.86
CA GLY A 7 9.03 -68.04 5.85
C GLY A 7 8.89 -67.55 4.37
N ILE A 8 7.71 -67.11 4.00
CA ILE A 8 7.48 -66.42 2.74
C ILE A 8 7.94 -64.97 2.87
N ILE A 9 9.02 -64.63 2.14
CA ILE A 9 9.47 -63.24 2.03
C ILE A 9 8.64 -62.59 0.91
N LEU A 10 7.71 -61.71 1.29
CA LEU A 10 6.98 -60.87 0.36
C LEU A 10 7.85 -59.66 0.02
N ILE A 11 8.45 -59.66 -1.18
CA ILE A 11 9.17 -58.51 -1.68
C ILE A 11 8.15 -57.49 -2.23
N VAL A 12 7.84 -56.43 -1.44
CA VAL A 12 7.09 -55.30 -1.91
C VAL A 12 8.04 -54.39 -2.64
N SER A 13 7.97 -54.40 -3.97
CA SER A 13 8.69 -53.41 -4.81
C SER A 13 7.97 -52.07 -4.68
N ILE A 14 8.52 -51.16 -3.86
CA ILE A 14 8.12 -49.79 -3.83
C ILE A 14 8.66 -49.12 -5.08
N GLY A 15 7.82 -48.90 -6.07
CA GLY A 15 8.11 -48.07 -7.21
C GLY A 15 8.30 -46.61 -6.73
N ILE A 16 9.56 -46.15 -6.77
CA ILE A 16 9.86 -44.73 -6.59
C ILE A 16 9.38 -44.02 -7.84
N LEU A 17 8.18 -43.48 -7.80
CA LEU A 17 7.75 -42.46 -8.73
C LEU A 17 8.60 -41.20 -8.43
N SER A 18 9.67 -41.00 -9.19
CA SER A 18 10.38 -39.71 -9.25
C SER A 18 9.44 -38.70 -9.90
N GLY A 19 8.50 -38.18 -9.14
CA GLY A 19 7.83 -36.95 -9.47
C GLY A 19 8.90 -35.85 -9.37
N CYS A 20 9.24 -35.20 -10.49
CA CYS A 20 9.87 -33.91 -10.45
C CYS A 20 8.92 -32.99 -9.66
N MET A 21 9.18 -32.81 -8.38
CA MET A 21 8.68 -31.66 -7.66
C MET A 21 9.36 -30.46 -8.31
N VAL A 22 8.66 -29.77 -9.19
CA VAL A 22 8.93 -28.38 -9.46
C VAL A 22 8.59 -27.68 -8.14
N THR A 23 9.59 -27.42 -7.32
CA THR A 23 9.48 -26.47 -6.22
C THR A 23 9.38 -25.12 -6.90
N GLU A 24 8.15 -24.68 -7.19
CA GLU A 24 7.91 -23.26 -7.37
C GLU A 24 8.32 -22.64 -6.04
N ASN A 25 9.42 -21.91 -6.02
CA ASN A 25 9.77 -21.05 -4.90
C ASN A 25 8.73 -19.92 -4.91
N TYR A 26 7.62 -20.14 -4.22
CA TYR A 26 6.73 -19.06 -3.85
C TYR A 26 7.52 -18.20 -2.86
N ASP A 27 7.72 -16.96 -3.24
CA ASP A 27 8.29 -15.96 -2.34
C ASP A 27 7.35 -15.86 -1.12
N GLU A 28 7.83 -16.20 0.06
CA GLU A 28 7.04 -16.05 1.27
C GLU A 28 7.01 -14.58 1.65
N TYR A 29 5.80 -14.06 1.87
CA TYR A 29 5.57 -12.69 2.30
C TYR A 29 5.26 -12.67 3.77
N GLU A 30 5.80 -11.67 4.46
CA GLU A 30 5.50 -11.38 5.85
C GLU A 30 4.99 -9.96 6.03
N ARG A 31 4.17 -9.76 7.06
CA ARG A 31 3.79 -8.42 7.50
C ARG A 31 4.95 -7.80 8.24
N LYS A 32 5.35 -6.62 7.81
CA LYS A 32 6.39 -5.80 8.41
C LYS A 32 5.82 -4.51 8.95
N GLN A 33 6.54 -3.91 9.87
CA GLN A 33 6.21 -2.62 10.45
C GLN A 33 7.45 -1.75 10.47
N PHE A 34 7.29 -0.51 10.05
CA PHE A 34 8.25 0.56 10.22
C PHE A 34 7.68 1.54 11.24
N HIS A 35 8.48 1.90 12.23
CA HIS A 35 8.12 2.84 13.29
C HIS A 35 9.08 4.01 13.29
N SER A 36 8.56 5.23 13.47
CA SER A 36 9.38 6.41 13.71
C SER A 36 8.70 7.36 14.69
N THR A 37 9.50 7.96 15.55
CA THR A 37 9.15 9.09 16.41
C THR A 37 9.68 10.42 15.88
N ASP A 38 10.30 10.40 14.71
CA ASP A 38 10.81 11.61 14.07
C ASP A 38 9.65 12.55 13.69
N GLU A 39 9.90 13.84 13.79
CA GLU A 39 8.94 14.83 13.34
C GLU A 39 8.92 14.87 11.82
N ILE A 40 7.80 14.41 11.22
CA ILE A 40 7.57 14.51 9.78
C ILE A 40 6.56 15.61 9.46
N SER A 41 6.75 16.24 8.31
CA SER A 41 5.79 17.20 7.75
C SER A 41 5.30 16.81 6.37
N GLU A 42 5.96 15.85 5.72
CA GLU A 42 5.64 15.41 4.36
C GLU A 42 5.64 13.90 4.25
N ILE A 43 4.75 13.36 3.42
CA ILE A 43 4.68 11.95 3.06
C ILE A 43 4.82 11.84 1.55
N ILE A 44 5.76 11.02 1.08
CA ILE A 44 5.97 10.75 -0.35
C ILE A 44 6.01 9.24 -0.53
N ALA A 45 5.03 8.71 -1.26
CA ALA A 45 4.97 7.31 -1.62
C ALA A 45 4.97 7.14 -3.14
N LYS A 46 5.78 6.21 -3.64
CA LYS A 46 5.86 5.94 -5.07
C LYS A 46 6.07 4.46 -5.35
N ASP A 47 5.14 3.88 -6.09
CA ASP A 47 5.29 2.52 -6.60
C ASP A 47 4.41 2.24 -7.83
N SER A 48 4.41 0.98 -8.28
CA SER A 48 3.65 0.55 -9.45
C SER A 48 2.43 -0.31 -9.12
N SER A 49 2.26 -0.77 -7.87
CA SER A 49 1.19 -1.73 -7.55
C SER A 49 0.99 -1.86 -6.04
N THR A 50 0.34 -0.89 -5.41
CA THR A 50 0.06 -0.90 -3.96
C THR A 50 -1.21 -0.12 -3.65
N ASN A 51 -2.04 -0.68 -2.79
CA ASN A 51 -3.12 0.04 -2.15
C ASN A 51 -2.56 0.81 -0.94
N TYR A 52 -2.83 2.09 -0.87
CA TYR A 52 -2.44 2.95 0.25
C TYR A 52 -3.64 3.32 1.10
N SER A 53 -3.53 3.15 2.41
CA SER A 53 -4.48 3.69 3.38
C SER A 53 -3.74 4.60 4.35
N LEU A 54 -4.18 5.85 4.45
CA LEU A 54 -3.66 6.83 5.39
C LEU A 54 -4.73 7.11 6.44
N GLN A 55 -4.39 6.87 7.69
CA GLN A 55 -5.28 7.10 8.83
C GLN A 55 -4.58 7.89 9.92
N VAL A 56 -5.35 8.62 10.74
CA VAL A 56 -4.81 9.34 11.88
C VAL A 56 -5.10 8.61 13.18
N SER A 57 -4.23 8.79 14.15
CA SER A 57 -4.32 8.20 15.47
C SER A 57 -3.85 9.20 16.54
N ASP A 58 -4.27 9.00 17.78
CA ASP A 58 -3.85 9.79 18.94
C ASP A 58 -2.42 9.47 19.42
N THR A 59 -1.68 8.63 18.69
CA THR A 59 -0.27 8.32 18.98
C THR A 59 0.66 9.40 18.46
N GLU A 60 1.84 9.54 19.06
CA GLU A 60 2.90 10.43 18.57
C GLU A 60 3.84 9.72 17.58
N GLU A 61 3.67 8.41 17.39
CA GLU A 61 4.48 7.60 16.51
C GLU A 61 3.84 7.48 15.12
N ILE A 62 4.70 7.42 14.12
CA ILE A 62 4.34 7.00 12.77
C ILE A 62 4.49 5.50 12.70
N LEU A 63 3.46 4.83 12.22
CA LEU A 63 3.48 3.41 11.95
C LEU A 63 3.17 3.16 10.48
N VAL A 64 4.06 2.46 9.78
CA VAL A 64 3.78 1.96 8.42
C VAL A 64 3.74 0.44 8.47
N GLU A 65 2.58 -0.13 8.14
CA GLU A 65 2.36 -1.57 8.05
C GLU A 65 2.30 -1.99 6.58
N TYR A 66 3.06 -3.00 6.21
CA TYR A 66 3.16 -3.45 4.82
C TYR A 66 3.49 -4.93 4.74
N SER A 67 3.22 -5.53 3.58
CA SER A 67 3.65 -6.91 3.28
C SER A 67 4.85 -6.90 2.36
N ASP A 68 5.91 -7.61 2.71
CA ASP A 68 7.13 -7.64 1.91
C ASP A 68 7.71 -9.06 1.84
N SER A 69 8.51 -9.30 0.82
CA SER A 69 9.20 -10.57 0.63
C SER A 69 10.21 -10.82 1.75
N MET A 70 10.26 -12.05 2.24
CA MET A 70 11.25 -12.49 3.22
C MET A 70 12.66 -12.61 2.63
N THR A 71 12.75 -12.89 1.33
CA THR A 71 14.03 -13.22 0.68
C THR A 71 14.56 -12.09 -0.20
N ASP A 72 13.69 -11.25 -0.73
CA ASP A 72 14.05 -10.13 -1.62
C ASP A 72 13.20 -8.88 -1.27
N PRO A 73 13.56 -8.14 -0.20
CA PRO A 73 12.83 -6.95 0.22
C PRO A 73 12.67 -5.95 -0.91
N ARG A 74 11.47 -5.41 -1.04
CA ARG A 74 11.06 -4.55 -2.16
C ARG A 74 10.77 -3.13 -1.75
N TYR A 75 10.35 -2.94 -0.49
CA TYR A 75 10.09 -1.63 0.06
C TYR A 75 11.35 -1.03 0.68
N ASP A 76 11.58 0.22 0.36
CA ASP A 76 12.51 1.11 1.05
C ASP A 76 11.68 2.18 1.76
N ILE A 77 11.74 2.20 3.09
CA ILE A 77 10.95 3.11 3.93
C ILE A 77 11.90 3.79 4.89
N ASP A 78 11.98 5.11 4.78
CA ASP A 78 12.83 5.92 5.65
C ASP A 78 12.19 7.28 6.01
N VAL A 79 12.76 7.95 6.99
CA VAL A 79 12.45 9.35 7.33
C VAL A 79 13.73 10.16 7.21
N GLU A 80 13.75 11.10 6.28
CA GLU A 80 14.87 12.00 6.05
C GLU A 80 14.37 13.45 5.93
N ASP A 81 14.98 14.35 6.68
CA ASP A 81 14.67 15.80 6.66
C ASP A 81 13.17 16.13 6.86
N GLY A 82 12.46 15.35 7.69
CA GLY A 82 11.05 15.54 7.97
C GLY A 82 10.11 15.01 6.87
N VAL A 83 10.62 14.16 5.98
CA VAL A 83 9.88 13.50 4.91
C VAL A 83 9.85 11.99 5.18
N LEU A 84 8.65 11.41 5.31
CA LEU A 84 8.48 9.96 5.22
C LEU A 84 8.48 9.57 3.74
N LYS A 85 9.46 8.78 3.35
CA LYS A 85 9.58 8.23 1.99
C LYS A 85 9.23 6.76 1.99
N ILE A 86 8.40 6.36 1.03
CA ILE A 86 8.01 4.95 0.80
C ILE A 86 8.22 4.68 -0.68
N GLU A 87 9.21 3.89 -1.01
CA GLU A 87 9.51 3.50 -2.38
C GLU A 87 9.48 1.99 -2.54
N LYS A 88 8.88 1.50 -3.63
CA LYS A 88 8.91 0.10 -3.99
C LYS A 88 9.78 -0.10 -5.22
N ASN A 89 10.94 -0.66 -5.00
CA ASN A 89 11.99 -0.77 -6.02
C ASN A 89 11.76 -1.85 -7.07
N LYS A 90 10.83 -2.79 -6.82
CA LYS A 90 10.55 -3.90 -7.74
C LYS A 90 9.06 -4.18 -7.83
N GLY A 91 8.59 -4.43 -9.03
CA GLY A 91 7.22 -4.87 -9.26
C GLY A 91 6.94 -6.21 -8.58
N THR A 92 5.73 -6.38 -8.08
CA THR A 92 5.27 -7.66 -7.53
C THR A 92 4.68 -8.51 -8.62
N VAL A 93 5.10 -9.76 -8.67
CA VAL A 93 4.43 -10.80 -9.44
C VAL A 93 3.75 -11.73 -8.43
N GLY A 94 2.42 -11.79 -8.45
CA GLY A 94 1.66 -12.83 -7.76
C GLY A 94 1.45 -12.66 -6.25
N VAL A 95 1.31 -11.43 -5.73
CA VAL A 95 0.96 -11.20 -4.32
C VAL A 95 -0.50 -10.83 -4.17
N GLU A 96 -1.22 -11.55 -3.32
CA GLU A 96 -2.64 -11.33 -3.08
C GLU A 96 -2.97 -10.01 -2.34
N GLU A 97 -2.01 -9.42 -1.60
CA GLU A 97 -2.23 -8.19 -0.84
C GLU A 97 -1.02 -7.25 -0.91
N ASN A 98 -0.99 -6.39 -1.91
CA ASN A 98 -0.12 -5.24 -1.93
C ASN A 98 -0.81 -4.08 -1.21
N SER A 99 -0.65 -3.98 0.10
CA SER A 99 -1.21 -2.88 0.87
C SER A 99 -0.18 -2.27 1.81
N VAL A 100 -0.20 -0.95 1.90
CA VAL A 100 0.54 -0.16 2.86
C VAL A 100 -0.46 0.66 3.66
N VAL A 101 -0.46 0.47 4.98
CA VAL A 101 -1.26 1.27 5.91
C VAL A 101 -0.33 2.21 6.65
N ILE A 102 -0.61 3.51 6.56
CA ILE A 102 0.17 4.56 7.20
C ILE A 102 -0.68 5.17 8.32
N THR A 103 -0.32 4.88 9.55
CA THR A 103 -0.94 5.50 10.73
C THR A 103 -0.11 6.69 11.17
N LEU A 104 -0.74 7.86 11.20
CA LEU A 104 -0.11 9.14 11.39
C LEU A 104 -0.59 9.81 12.68
N PRO A 105 0.27 10.55 13.40
CA PRO A 105 -0.16 11.50 14.41
C PRO A 105 -1.21 12.48 13.88
N SER A 106 -2.20 12.80 14.73
CA SER A 106 -3.25 13.78 14.40
C SER A 106 -2.66 15.19 14.38
N LYS A 107 -2.26 15.66 13.21
CA LYS A 107 -1.75 17.02 12.97
C LYS A 107 -1.90 17.43 11.50
N GLU A 108 -1.61 18.67 11.19
CA GLU A 108 -1.56 19.16 9.82
C GLU A 108 -0.20 18.82 9.18
N TYR A 109 -0.24 18.23 7.99
CA TYR A 109 0.93 17.93 7.16
C TYR A 109 1.08 19.00 6.07
N LYS A 110 2.31 19.26 5.61
CA LYS A 110 2.56 20.21 4.52
C LYS A 110 2.24 19.62 3.16
N ASN A 111 2.54 18.33 2.98
CA ASN A 111 2.38 17.69 1.69
C ASN A 111 2.19 16.19 1.85
N ILE A 112 1.24 15.64 1.11
CA ILE A 112 1.04 14.21 0.94
C ILE A 112 1.03 13.93 -0.56
N SER A 113 2.02 13.19 -1.03
CA SER A 113 2.18 12.83 -2.44
C SER A 113 2.23 11.32 -2.61
N ILE A 114 1.28 10.75 -3.36
CA ILE A 114 1.21 9.31 -3.62
C ILE A 114 1.06 9.09 -5.12
N ASP A 115 1.95 8.27 -5.68
CA ASP A 115 1.97 7.89 -7.09
C ASP A 115 1.97 6.36 -7.18
N THR A 116 0.88 5.78 -7.66
CA THR A 116 0.74 4.33 -7.87
C THR A 116 0.08 4.05 -9.21
N SER A 117 0.60 3.06 -9.96
CA SER A 117 -0.05 2.69 -11.22
C SER A 117 -1.27 1.80 -11.01
N ASN A 118 -1.22 0.87 -10.05
CA ASN A 118 -2.33 -0.06 -9.80
C ASN A 118 -2.57 -0.17 -8.29
N GLY A 119 -3.68 0.37 -7.83
CA GLY A 119 -4.07 0.34 -6.43
C GLY A 119 -4.90 1.54 -6.05
N ASP A 120 -5.61 1.39 -4.95
CA ASP A 120 -6.47 2.42 -4.41
C ASP A 120 -5.72 3.29 -3.40
N ILE A 121 -6.14 4.54 -3.26
CA ILE A 121 -5.69 5.45 -2.21
C ILE A 121 -6.89 5.80 -1.35
N VAL A 122 -6.78 5.52 -0.04
CA VAL A 122 -7.83 5.77 0.94
C VAL A 122 -7.34 6.74 2.01
N PHE A 123 -8.10 7.79 2.26
CA PHE A 123 -7.83 8.74 3.33
C PHE A 123 -8.86 8.61 4.46
N GLU A 124 -8.38 8.58 5.70
CA GLU A 124 -9.24 8.56 6.90
C GLU A 124 -8.90 9.75 7.79
N ASN A 125 -9.62 10.86 7.61
CA ASN A 125 -9.53 12.11 8.40
C ASN A 125 -8.12 12.75 8.44
N VAL A 126 -7.35 12.62 7.38
CA VAL A 126 -6.01 13.20 7.30
C VAL A 126 -6.11 14.69 6.93
N LEU A 127 -5.32 15.54 7.59
CA LEU A 127 -5.23 16.97 7.33
C LEU A 127 -3.89 17.31 6.70
N SER A 128 -3.90 17.96 5.54
CA SER A 128 -2.69 18.44 4.87
C SER A 128 -2.94 19.74 4.10
N ASP A 129 -1.90 20.55 3.95
CA ASP A 129 -1.97 21.72 3.07
C ASP A 129 -2.03 21.32 1.60
N LYS A 130 -1.35 20.22 1.24
CA LYS A 130 -1.29 19.77 -0.15
C LYS A 130 -1.49 18.27 -0.25
N TYR A 131 -2.38 17.89 -1.15
CA TYR A 131 -2.56 16.50 -1.59
C TYR A 131 -2.24 16.41 -3.07
N LYS A 132 -1.34 15.50 -3.44
CA LYS A 132 -1.01 15.22 -4.82
C LYS A 132 -1.00 13.72 -5.06
N CYS A 133 -2.06 13.21 -5.69
CA CYS A 133 -2.19 11.78 -5.93
C CYS A 133 -2.38 11.49 -7.41
N PHE A 134 -1.63 10.49 -7.88
CA PHE A 134 -1.77 9.92 -9.20
C PHE A 134 -2.07 8.43 -9.07
N VAL A 135 -3.11 7.97 -9.79
CA VAL A 135 -3.50 6.57 -9.91
C VAL A 135 -3.78 6.27 -11.37
N GLU A 136 -3.11 5.27 -11.95
CA GLU A 136 -3.42 4.83 -13.31
C GLU A 136 -4.66 3.93 -13.33
N ASN A 137 -4.73 2.92 -12.43
CA ASN A 137 -5.86 2.00 -12.30
C ASN A 137 -6.21 1.80 -10.82
N GLY A 138 -7.32 2.36 -10.38
CA GLY A 138 -7.80 2.33 -9.00
C GLY A 138 -8.52 3.61 -8.63
N ASP A 139 -9.01 3.69 -7.42
CA ASP A 139 -9.82 4.79 -6.92
C ASP A 139 -9.05 5.64 -5.90
N ILE A 140 -9.42 6.92 -5.78
CA ILE A 140 -9.01 7.79 -4.67
C ILE A 140 -10.25 8.08 -3.85
N THR A 141 -10.28 7.63 -2.61
CA THR A 141 -11.49 7.71 -1.78
C THR A 141 -11.18 8.13 -0.34
N GLY A 142 -12.22 8.50 0.38
CA GLY A 142 -12.14 8.69 1.83
C GLY A 142 -12.51 10.08 2.31
N THR A 143 -12.02 10.43 3.50
CA THR A 143 -12.34 11.69 4.18
C THR A 143 -11.07 12.50 4.44
N LEU A 144 -11.06 13.75 4.00
CA LEU A 144 -10.03 14.72 4.35
C LEU A 144 -10.53 15.61 5.49
N ASN A 145 -9.67 15.85 6.48
CA ASN A 145 -10.00 16.79 7.55
C ASN A 145 -9.75 18.21 7.05
N GLY A 146 -10.79 19.06 7.09
CA GLY A 146 -10.75 20.44 6.64
C GLY A 146 -11.96 20.81 5.79
N ASN A 147 -12.02 22.07 5.35
CA ASN A 147 -13.11 22.57 4.55
C ASN A 147 -12.74 22.58 3.07
N GLU A 148 -13.57 22.01 2.20
CA GLU A 148 -13.38 21.99 0.74
C GLU A 148 -13.06 23.37 0.16
N LYS A 149 -13.69 24.42 0.71
CA LYS A 149 -13.53 25.81 0.22
C LYS A 149 -12.16 26.40 0.46
N ASP A 150 -11.35 25.77 1.32
CA ASP A 150 -9.99 26.23 1.64
C ASP A 150 -8.97 25.75 0.59
N TYR A 151 -9.33 24.83 -0.30
CA TYR A 151 -8.43 24.22 -1.24
C TYR A 151 -8.64 24.68 -2.68
N LEU A 152 -7.54 24.99 -3.37
CA LEU A 152 -7.54 24.97 -4.83
C LEU A 152 -7.61 23.50 -5.27
N ILE A 153 -8.68 23.14 -5.98
CA ILE A 153 -8.95 21.76 -6.39
C ILE A 153 -8.71 21.62 -7.89
N VAL A 154 -7.90 20.64 -8.26
CA VAL A 154 -7.70 20.16 -9.62
C VAL A 154 -7.90 18.66 -9.60
N VAL A 155 -8.97 18.18 -10.24
CA VAL A 155 -9.30 16.75 -10.25
C VAL A 155 -9.53 16.27 -11.68
N LYS A 156 -8.98 15.10 -12.00
CA LYS A 156 -9.16 14.42 -13.28
C LYS A 156 -9.47 12.96 -13.04
N ALA A 157 -10.68 12.52 -13.39
CA ALA A 157 -11.07 11.13 -13.50
C ALA A 157 -11.36 10.84 -14.98
N LYS A 158 -10.35 10.33 -15.72
CA LYS A 158 -10.42 10.25 -17.17
C LYS A 158 -11.44 9.21 -17.66
N ASN A 159 -11.43 8.03 -17.04
CA ASN A 159 -12.37 6.94 -17.29
C ASN A 159 -13.06 6.57 -15.98
N GLY A 160 -13.85 7.51 -15.45
CA GLY A 160 -14.57 7.39 -14.18
C GLY A 160 -15.24 8.70 -13.79
N ASP A 161 -15.71 8.74 -12.57
CA ASP A 161 -16.45 9.88 -12.02
C ASP A 161 -15.71 10.52 -10.84
N SER A 162 -16.01 11.79 -10.57
CA SER A 162 -15.56 12.48 -9.37
C SER A 162 -16.72 13.20 -8.70
N ASN A 163 -16.81 13.12 -7.36
CA ASN A 163 -17.78 13.87 -6.57
C ASN A 163 -17.29 15.27 -6.17
N ILE A 164 -15.98 15.56 -6.33
CA ILE A 164 -15.42 16.91 -6.20
C ILE A 164 -15.07 17.46 -7.58
N THR A 165 -15.05 18.77 -7.72
CA THR A 165 -14.85 19.44 -9.02
C THR A 165 -13.76 20.48 -8.93
N ASP A 166 -13.11 20.74 -10.07
CA ASP A 166 -12.16 21.83 -10.23
C ASP A 166 -12.78 23.15 -9.77
N ASN A 167 -11.98 23.92 -9.06
CA ASN A 167 -12.33 25.29 -8.72
C ASN A 167 -11.20 26.26 -9.10
N VAL A 168 -11.48 27.55 -9.00
CA VAL A 168 -10.50 28.60 -9.28
C VAL A 168 -10.51 29.57 -8.11
N ILE A 169 -9.71 29.26 -7.11
CA ILE A 169 -9.53 30.12 -5.94
C ILE A 169 -8.04 30.41 -5.71
N GLU A 170 -7.72 31.53 -5.08
CA GLU A 170 -6.38 31.76 -4.57
C GLU A 170 -6.26 31.10 -3.20
N SER A 171 -5.44 30.05 -3.10
CA SER A 171 -5.18 29.34 -1.86
C SER A 171 -3.75 28.84 -1.79
N SER A 172 -3.19 28.77 -0.59
CA SER A 172 -1.93 28.08 -0.30
C SER A 172 -2.14 26.56 -0.17
N LYS A 173 -3.40 26.13 0.02
CA LYS A 173 -3.79 24.73 0.11
C LYS A 173 -4.26 24.23 -1.24
N SER A 174 -3.95 22.97 -1.57
CA SER A 174 -4.32 22.39 -2.87
C SER A 174 -4.59 20.91 -2.81
N ILE A 175 -5.52 20.48 -3.66
CA ILE A 175 -5.82 19.08 -3.95
C ILE A 175 -5.59 18.87 -5.45
N GLU A 176 -4.64 18.01 -5.81
CA GLU A 176 -4.39 17.59 -7.19
C GLU A 176 -4.56 16.06 -7.26
N PHE A 177 -5.71 15.61 -7.73
CA PHE A 177 -6.00 14.19 -7.93
C PHE A 177 -6.13 13.87 -9.41
N ASN A 178 -5.40 12.86 -9.87
CA ASN A 178 -5.42 12.41 -11.25
C ASN A 178 -5.58 10.89 -11.29
N VAL A 179 -6.70 10.43 -11.78
CA VAL A 179 -7.04 9.02 -11.96
C VAL A 179 -7.28 8.76 -13.44
N GLU A 180 -6.56 7.79 -14.03
CA GLU A 180 -6.79 7.44 -15.43
C GLU A 180 -7.97 6.48 -15.61
N ASN A 181 -8.06 5.43 -14.78
CA ASN A 181 -9.12 4.43 -14.81
C ASN A 181 -9.63 4.17 -13.39
N GLY A 182 -10.70 4.82 -12.99
CA GLY A 182 -11.29 4.76 -11.66
C GLY A 182 -11.93 6.08 -11.25
N ASN A 183 -12.33 6.16 -10.00
CA ASN A 183 -13.15 7.25 -9.48
C ASN A 183 -12.39 8.06 -8.42
N VAL A 184 -12.85 9.28 -8.20
CA VAL A 184 -12.47 10.11 -7.05
C VAL A 184 -13.73 10.35 -6.21
N ASN A 185 -13.71 9.88 -4.96
CA ASN A 185 -14.84 10.06 -4.04
C ASN A 185 -14.33 10.53 -2.66
N ILE A 186 -14.36 11.84 -2.45
CA ILE A 186 -13.80 12.50 -1.26
C ILE A 186 -14.90 13.21 -0.51
N GLU A 187 -14.91 13.00 0.81
CA GLU A 187 -15.70 13.77 1.76
C GLU A 187 -14.77 14.69 2.58
N PHE A 188 -15.33 15.78 3.11
CA PHE A 188 -14.61 16.69 3.99
C PHE A 188 -15.25 16.65 5.38
N SER A 189 -14.42 16.54 6.42
CA SER A 189 -14.83 16.63 7.82
C SER A 189 -14.25 17.89 8.47
N GLU A 190 -15.08 18.65 9.14
CA GLU A 190 -14.69 19.82 9.94
C GLU A 190 -14.42 19.42 11.42
#